data_9afd6968112eb63102bda98d84214c8e
#
_entry.id   9afd6968112eb63102bda98d84214c8e
#
_cell.length_a   1.000
_cell.length_b   1.000
_cell.length_c   1.000
_cell.angle_alpha   90.00
_cell.angle_beta   90.00
_cell.angle_gamma   90.00
#
_symmetry.space_group_name_H-M   'P 1'
#
loop_
_entity.id
_entity.type
_entity.pdbx_description
1 polymer ?
#
loop_
_entity_poly.entity_id
_entity_poly.type
_entity_poly.pdbx_seq_one_letter_code
_entity_poly.pdbx_strand_id
1 'polypeptide(L)'
;ELPALQDLYHRCEQNELQPQRLTAAEIQRREPAINAVGGFFVAQTGITDYKAITGCLLQQAIAQGQCQIHYQHKLESIEDSNNGMLLRFSHPRGETTVRAAKLINCAGIYSDELIRMQGLECDFRMLPFKGEYYRLNRKYDDITRHLIYPVPDPAMPFLGVHLTRMIGGYTTVGPNAVLTTGREAYNSLFSTDAEWLHLFAHGDV
;
A
#
# COMPACT_ATOMS: atom_id res chain seq x y z
N GLU A 1 12.71 20.76 -12.40
CA GLU A 1 13.00 20.01 -11.14
C GLU A 1 13.19 20.93 -9.93
N LEU A 2 13.92 22.06 -10.04
CA LEU A 2 14.18 22.94 -8.89
C LEU A 2 12.90 23.57 -8.29
N PRO A 3 11.92 24.07 -9.07
CA PRO A 3 10.65 24.56 -8.50
C PRO A 3 9.89 23.48 -7.73
N ALA A 4 9.72 22.29 -8.30
CA ALA A 4 9.04 21.17 -7.65
C ALA A 4 9.75 20.71 -6.36
N LEU A 5 11.09 20.75 -6.34
CA LEU A 5 11.88 20.49 -5.14
C LEU A 5 11.60 21.53 -4.05
N GLN A 6 11.47 22.82 -4.44
CA GLN A 6 11.16 23.91 -3.52
C GLN A 6 9.76 23.74 -2.91
N ASP A 7 8.77 23.41 -3.73
CA ASP A 7 7.39 23.19 -3.29
C ASP A 7 7.32 21.99 -2.33
N LEU A 8 8.02 20.90 -2.65
CA LEU A 8 8.10 19.73 -1.77
C LEU A 8 8.77 20.06 -0.43
N TYR A 9 9.85 20.85 -0.46
CA TYR A 9 10.53 21.31 0.74
C TYR A 9 9.58 22.12 1.64
N HIS A 10 8.82 23.04 1.06
CA HIS A 10 7.84 23.86 1.77
C HIS A 10 6.72 23.03 2.39
N ARG A 11 6.23 22.03 1.66
CA ARG A 11 5.25 21.08 2.20
C ARG A 11 5.79 20.28 3.38
N CYS A 12 7.07 19.92 3.37
CA CYS A 12 7.71 19.30 4.53
C CYS A 12 7.71 20.23 5.76
N GLU A 13 8.02 21.50 5.57
CA GLU A 13 7.97 22.50 6.66
C GLU A 13 6.54 22.65 7.21
N GLN A 14 5.54 22.72 6.33
CA GLN A 14 4.12 22.81 6.72
C GLN A 14 3.63 21.58 7.51
N ASN A 15 4.25 20.43 7.31
CA ASN A 15 3.98 19.20 8.05
C ASN A 15 4.91 19.02 9.27
N GLU A 16 5.52 20.09 9.73
CA GLU A 16 6.41 20.11 10.92
C GLU A 16 7.64 19.19 10.80
N LEU A 17 7.96 18.75 9.59
CA LEU A 17 9.21 18.07 9.31
C LEU A 17 10.33 19.12 9.26
N GLN A 18 11.54 18.72 9.63
CA GLN A 18 12.72 19.58 9.64
C GLN A 18 13.64 19.24 8.45
N PRO A 19 13.27 19.62 7.20
CA PRO A 19 14.06 19.27 6.04
C PRO A 19 15.39 20.05 6.03
N GLN A 20 16.49 19.35 5.80
CA GLN A 20 17.82 19.94 5.65
C GLN A 20 18.18 20.04 4.17
N ARG A 21 18.36 21.26 3.65
CA ARG A 21 18.80 21.44 2.26
C ARG A 21 20.18 20.87 2.07
N LEU A 22 20.40 20.22 0.93
CA LEU A 22 21.65 19.62 0.54
C LEU A 22 22.03 20.06 -0.88
N THR A 23 23.24 20.50 -1.04
CA THR A 23 23.85 20.72 -2.34
C THR A 23 24.23 19.40 -3.00
N ALA A 24 24.47 19.40 -4.31
CA ALA A 24 24.95 18.22 -5.03
C ALA A 24 26.20 17.60 -4.38
N ALA A 25 27.16 18.42 -3.95
CA ALA A 25 28.38 17.98 -3.30
C ALA A 25 28.12 17.33 -1.93
N GLU A 26 27.13 17.81 -1.17
CA GLU A 26 26.75 17.23 0.11
C GLU A 26 26.03 15.91 -0.07
N ILE A 27 25.16 15.80 -1.08
CA ILE A 27 24.52 14.53 -1.46
C ILE A 27 25.60 13.52 -1.83
N GLN A 28 26.51 13.86 -2.71
CA GLN A 28 27.60 13.00 -3.18
C GLN A 28 28.49 12.49 -2.02
N ARG A 29 28.74 13.32 -1.00
CA ARG A 29 29.47 12.89 0.19
C ARG A 29 28.70 11.93 1.08
N ARG A 30 27.37 12.12 1.21
CA ARG A 30 26.50 11.23 2.01
C ARG A 30 26.20 9.93 1.30
N GLU A 31 25.96 10.01 0.00
CA GLU A 31 25.55 8.92 -0.89
C GLU A 31 26.41 8.92 -2.16
N PRO A 32 27.60 8.31 -2.11
CA PRO A 32 28.58 8.37 -3.21
C PRO A 32 28.07 7.80 -4.55
N ALA A 33 27.08 6.90 -4.52
CA ALA A 33 26.49 6.31 -5.70
C ALA A 33 25.33 7.16 -6.30
N ILE A 34 24.94 8.25 -5.65
CA ILE A 34 23.83 9.09 -6.10
C ILE A 34 24.34 10.35 -6.76
N ASN A 35 23.88 10.56 -8.01
CA ASN A 35 24.15 11.78 -8.75
C ASN A 35 22.87 12.62 -8.78
N ALA A 36 22.91 13.82 -8.16
CA ALA A 36 21.79 14.73 -8.06
C ALA A 36 22.25 16.19 -8.18
N VAL A 37 21.41 17.04 -8.70
CA VAL A 37 21.67 18.49 -8.81
C VAL A 37 21.46 19.24 -7.48
N GLY A 38 20.74 18.62 -6.54
CA GLY A 38 20.42 19.13 -5.21
C GLY A 38 19.30 18.29 -4.58
N GLY A 39 18.97 18.58 -3.33
CA GLY A 39 17.93 17.86 -2.62
C GLY A 39 17.76 18.35 -1.19
N PHE A 40 17.07 17.58 -0.40
CA PHE A 40 16.99 17.77 1.05
C PHE A 40 16.89 16.43 1.78
N PHE A 41 17.26 16.44 3.03
CA PHE A 41 17.25 15.30 3.92
C PHE A 41 16.19 15.49 5.00
N VAL A 42 15.39 14.45 5.27
CA VAL A 42 14.39 14.42 6.34
C VAL A 42 14.78 13.31 7.30
N ALA A 43 15.24 13.67 8.49
CA ALA A 43 15.75 12.73 9.48
C ALA A 43 14.64 11.88 10.14
N GLN A 44 13.41 12.37 10.14
CA GLN A 44 12.28 11.72 10.79
C GLN A 44 11.67 10.56 9.98
N THR A 45 12.19 10.29 8.77
CA THR A 45 11.71 9.19 7.93
C THR A 45 12.51 7.92 8.17
N GLY A 46 11.86 6.79 7.94
CA GLY A 46 12.49 5.48 8.09
C GLY A 46 11.66 4.38 7.44
N ILE A 47 12.14 3.16 7.57
CA ILE A 47 11.43 1.95 7.15
C ILE A 47 10.92 1.19 8.37
N THR A 48 9.85 0.42 8.17
CA THR A 48 9.28 -0.41 9.21
C THR A 48 8.78 -1.74 8.64
N ASP A 49 8.64 -2.74 9.50
CA ASP A 49 8.00 -4.01 9.19
C ASP A 49 6.50 -3.91 9.51
N TYR A 50 5.68 -3.65 8.48
CA TYR A 50 4.23 -3.57 8.62
C TYR A 50 3.60 -4.89 9.10
N LYS A 51 4.20 -6.04 8.78
CA LYS A 51 3.73 -7.33 9.27
C LYS A 51 3.93 -7.44 10.78
N ALA A 52 5.08 -7.01 11.29
CA ALA A 52 5.34 -6.97 12.72
C ALA A 52 4.43 -5.99 13.45
N ILE A 53 4.19 -4.79 12.89
CA ILE A 53 3.24 -3.80 13.44
C ILE A 53 1.84 -4.40 13.52
N THR A 54 1.35 -4.97 12.42
CA THR A 54 0.01 -5.59 12.36
C THR A 54 -0.10 -6.70 13.41
N GLY A 55 0.91 -7.56 13.52
CA GLY A 55 0.96 -8.62 14.53
C GLY A 55 0.89 -8.07 15.96
N CYS A 56 1.64 -7.01 16.24
CA CYS A 56 1.63 -6.35 17.54
C CYS A 56 0.25 -5.76 17.89
N LEU A 57 -0.39 -5.05 16.94
CA LEU A 57 -1.73 -4.48 17.12
C LEU A 57 -2.79 -5.57 17.37
N LEU A 58 -2.71 -6.68 16.63
CA LEU A 58 -3.61 -7.82 16.83
C LEU A 58 -3.42 -8.47 18.19
N GLN A 59 -2.18 -8.66 18.64
CA GLN A 59 -1.90 -9.20 19.97
C GLN A 59 -2.42 -8.29 21.08
N GLN A 60 -2.28 -6.97 20.94
CA GLN A 60 -2.84 -6.02 21.90
C GLN A 60 -4.37 -6.08 21.95
N ALA A 61 -5.05 -6.16 20.80
CA ALA A 61 -6.50 -6.30 20.74
C ALA A 61 -7.00 -7.59 21.42
N ILE A 62 -6.31 -8.71 21.18
CA ILE A 62 -6.62 -10.00 21.84
C ILE A 62 -6.40 -9.92 23.36
N ALA A 63 -5.30 -9.30 23.79
CA ALA A 63 -4.96 -9.19 25.21
C ALA A 63 -5.98 -8.36 26.02
N GLN A 64 -6.71 -7.43 25.35
CA GLN A 64 -7.80 -6.69 25.96
C GLN A 64 -9.09 -7.54 26.17
N GLY A 65 -9.09 -8.79 25.71
CA GLY A 65 -10.13 -9.78 26.02
C GLY A 65 -11.45 -9.64 25.28
N GLN A 66 -11.54 -8.73 24.29
CA GLN A 66 -12.79 -8.44 23.56
C GLN A 66 -12.69 -8.69 22.04
N CYS A 67 -11.60 -9.31 21.59
CA CYS A 67 -11.32 -9.53 20.18
C CYS A 67 -11.06 -11.01 19.89
N GLN A 68 -11.71 -11.53 18.84
CA GLN A 68 -11.42 -12.83 18.27
C GLN A 68 -11.02 -12.63 16.80
N ILE A 69 -9.97 -13.34 16.35
CA ILE A 69 -9.49 -13.27 14.98
C ILE A 69 -9.75 -14.61 14.31
N HIS A 70 -10.46 -14.56 13.20
CA HIS A 70 -10.75 -15.73 12.38
C HIS A 70 -10.05 -15.60 11.03
N TYR A 71 -9.01 -16.40 10.82
CA TYR A 71 -8.33 -16.48 9.52
C TYR A 71 -9.03 -17.44 8.56
N GLN A 72 -8.78 -17.27 7.26
CA GLN A 72 -9.35 -18.11 6.20
C GLN A 72 -10.88 -18.10 6.18
N HIS A 73 -11.50 -17.00 6.65
CA HIS A 73 -12.92 -16.80 6.56
C HIS A 73 -13.21 -15.74 5.50
N LYS A 74 -13.83 -16.15 4.40
CA LYS A 74 -14.26 -15.25 3.32
C LYS A 74 -15.72 -14.88 3.55
N LEU A 75 -16.02 -13.59 3.58
CA LEU A 75 -17.38 -13.09 3.65
C LEU A 75 -18.08 -13.35 2.32
N GLU A 76 -19.22 -14.06 2.35
CA GLU A 76 -19.98 -14.43 1.16
C GLU A 76 -21.30 -13.67 1.04
N SER A 77 -21.94 -13.30 2.16
CA SER A 77 -23.14 -12.46 2.15
C SER A 77 -23.30 -11.61 3.40
N ILE A 78 -23.97 -10.49 3.22
CA ILE A 78 -24.41 -9.58 4.29
C ILE A 78 -25.91 -9.45 4.14
N GLU A 79 -26.66 -9.81 5.18
CA GLU A 79 -28.12 -9.73 5.21
C GLU A 79 -28.57 -8.87 6.39
N ASP A 80 -29.44 -7.91 6.13
CA ASP A 80 -30.03 -7.10 7.19
C ASP A 80 -30.95 -7.96 8.09
N SER A 81 -30.94 -7.68 9.37
CA SER A 81 -31.72 -8.37 10.38
C SER A 81 -32.29 -7.35 11.36
N ASN A 82 -33.40 -7.67 12.03
CA ASN A 82 -34.10 -6.76 12.95
C ASN A 82 -33.23 -6.12 14.05
N ASN A 83 -32.09 -6.73 14.38
CA ASN A 83 -31.14 -6.25 15.40
C ASN A 83 -29.69 -6.28 14.91
N GLY A 84 -29.41 -5.81 13.69
CA GLY A 84 -28.07 -5.80 13.11
C GLY A 84 -28.00 -6.55 11.80
N MET A 85 -26.93 -7.25 11.55
CA MET A 85 -26.63 -7.95 10.29
C MET A 85 -26.30 -9.42 10.54
N LEU A 86 -26.65 -10.26 9.58
CA LEU A 86 -26.17 -11.64 9.48
C LEU A 86 -25.07 -11.68 8.44
N LEU A 87 -23.90 -12.10 8.86
CA LEU A 87 -22.69 -12.21 8.03
C LEU A 87 -22.41 -13.69 7.80
N ARG A 88 -22.43 -14.15 6.56
CA ARG A 88 -22.12 -15.53 6.21
C ARG A 88 -20.68 -15.61 5.68
N PHE A 89 -19.91 -16.52 6.22
CA PHE A 89 -18.53 -16.77 5.84
C PHE A 89 -18.35 -18.19 5.36
N SER A 90 -17.57 -18.35 4.29
CA SER A 90 -17.00 -19.65 3.91
C SER A 90 -15.60 -19.81 4.50
N HIS A 91 -15.23 -21.03 4.84
CA HIS A 91 -13.91 -21.40 5.34
C HIS A 91 -13.60 -22.88 5.04
N PRO A 92 -12.35 -23.37 5.17
CA PRO A 92 -11.97 -24.72 4.76
C PRO A 92 -12.75 -25.87 5.41
N ARG A 93 -13.47 -25.62 6.52
CA ARG A 93 -14.29 -26.62 7.23
C ARG A 93 -15.79 -26.47 6.97
N GLY A 94 -16.21 -25.56 6.11
CA GLY A 94 -17.62 -25.32 5.79
C GLY A 94 -18.00 -23.85 5.85
N GLU A 95 -19.15 -23.54 6.41
CA GLU A 95 -19.69 -22.19 6.53
C GLU A 95 -19.94 -21.82 7.99
N THR A 96 -19.87 -20.54 8.28
CA THR A 96 -20.20 -19.97 9.58
C THR A 96 -21.04 -18.72 9.39
N THR A 97 -22.07 -18.54 10.19
CA THR A 97 -22.89 -17.33 10.24
C THR A 97 -22.64 -16.60 11.54
N VAL A 98 -22.36 -15.31 11.46
CA VAL A 98 -22.13 -14.43 12.59
C VAL A 98 -23.19 -13.34 12.59
N ARG A 99 -23.82 -13.10 13.72
CA ARG A 99 -24.68 -11.92 13.93
C ARG A 99 -23.84 -10.77 14.47
N ALA A 100 -23.88 -9.62 13.79
CA ALA A 100 -23.16 -8.42 14.20
C ALA A 100 -24.08 -7.22 14.28
N ALA A 101 -23.93 -6.41 15.31
CA ALA A 101 -24.64 -5.14 15.43
C ALA A 101 -24.08 -4.08 14.47
N LYS A 102 -22.80 -4.15 14.16
CA LYS A 102 -22.09 -3.25 13.25
C LYS A 102 -21.05 -4.01 12.46
N LEU A 103 -20.82 -3.59 11.21
CA LEU A 103 -19.75 -4.05 10.34
C LEU A 103 -18.82 -2.88 10.01
N ILE A 104 -17.52 -3.09 10.16
CA ILE A 104 -16.51 -2.13 9.72
C ILE A 104 -15.78 -2.76 8.53
N ASN A 105 -15.95 -2.15 7.36
CA ASN A 105 -15.30 -2.60 6.14
C ASN A 105 -13.85 -2.07 6.06
N CYS A 106 -12.88 -2.94 6.28
CA CYS A 106 -11.45 -2.68 6.10
C CYS A 106 -10.84 -3.64 5.06
N ALA A 107 -11.62 -4.03 4.04
CA ALA A 107 -11.25 -5.05 3.07
C ALA A 107 -10.27 -4.57 1.98
N GLY A 108 -9.77 -3.33 2.05
CA GLY A 108 -8.79 -2.80 1.11
C GLY A 108 -9.31 -2.86 -0.33
N ILE A 109 -8.61 -3.58 -1.20
CA ILE A 109 -8.95 -3.72 -2.63
C ILE A 109 -10.35 -4.33 -2.88
N TYR A 110 -10.96 -4.99 -1.89
CA TYR A 110 -12.30 -5.58 -1.95
C TYR A 110 -13.39 -4.70 -1.33
N SER A 111 -13.08 -3.47 -0.92
CA SER A 111 -14.02 -2.62 -0.18
C SER A 111 -15.28 -2.28 -0.98
N ASP A 112 -15.18 -2.07 -2.27
CA ASP A 112 -16.31 -1.80 -3.17
C ASP A 112 -17.24 -3.03 -3.33
N GLU A 113 -16.69 -4.25 -3.30
CA GLU A 113 -17.49 -5.48 -3.33
C GLU A 113 -18.36 -5.62 -2.06
N LEU A 114 -17.77 -5.33 -0.89
CA LEU A 114 -18.52 -5.40 0.36
C LEU A 114 -19.65 -4.37 0.41
N ILE A 115 -19.44 -3.17 -0.16
CA ILE A 115 -20.48 -2.15 -0.26
C ILE A 115 -21.64 -2.67 -1.12
N ARG A 116 -21.34 -3.23 -2.31
CA ARG A 116 -22.37 -3.81 -3.19
C ARG A 116 -23.04 -5.04 -2.59
N MET A 117 -22.29 -5.85 -1.86
CA MET A 117 -22.84 -7.04 -1.15
C MET A 117 -23.88 -6.65 -0.12
N GLN A 118 -23.78 -5.46 0.47
CA GLN A 118 -24.80 -4.89 1.38
C GLN A 118 -25.98 -4.24 0.64
N GLY A 119 -26.01 -4.27 -0.69
CA GLY A 119 -27.07 -3.63 -1.49
C GLY A 119 -26.98 -2.11 -1.57
N LEU A 120 -25.85 -1.53 -1.16
CA LEU A 120 -25.62 -0.09 -1.23
C LEU A 120 -25.06 0.31 -2.60
N GLU A 121 -25.40 1.51 -3.06
CA GLU A 121 -24.75 2.10 -4.22
C GLU A 121 -23.28 2.36 -3.94
N CYS A 122 -22.43 2.01 -4.90
CA CYS A 122 -21.01 2.27 -4.86
C CYS A 122 -20.62 3.08 -6.10
N ASP A 123 -20.31 4.35 -5.90
CA ASP A 123 -20.00 5.33 -6.96
C ASP A 123 -18.52 5.31 -7.36
N PHE A 124 -17.75 4.37 -6.84
CA PHE A 124 -16.35 4.14 -7.20
C PHE A 124 -16.06 2.66 -7.47
N ARG A 125 -14.94 2.41 -8.11
CA ARG A 125 -14.39 1.06 -8.33
C ARG A 125 -12.93 1.02 -7.88
N MET A 126 -12.52 -0.12 -7.32
CA MET A 126 -11.14 -0.37 -6.94
C MET A 126 -10.36 -0.92 -8.13
N LEU A 127 -9.39 -0.16 -8.64
CA LEU A 127 -8.50 -0.59 -9.71
C LEU A 127 -7.20 -1.15 -9.11
N PRO A 128 -6.84 -2.42 -9.38
CA PRO A 128 -5.62 -2.99 -8.83
C PRO A 128 -4.41 -2.60 -9.65
N PHE A 129 -3.49 -1.90 -9.01
CA PHE A 129 -2.14 -1.66 -9.53
C PHE A 129 -1.13 -2.43 -8.69
N LYS A 130 -0.26 -3.17 -9.36
CA LYS A 130 0.85 -3.87 -8.76
C LYS A 130 2.11 -3.01 -8.81
N GLY A 131 2.75 -2.80 -7.67
CA GLY A 131 4.08 -2.22 -7.59
C GLY A 131 5.15 -3.33 -7.64
N GLU A 132 5.98 -3.32 -8.65
CA GLU A 132 7.07 -4.28 -8.75
C GLU A 132 8.38 -3.65 -8.31
N TYR A 133 9.14 -4.39 -7.52
CA TYR A 133 10.44 -3.99 -7.02
C TYR A 133 11.51 -4.97 -7.49
N TYR A 134 12.67 -4.43 -7.85
CA TYR A 134 13.86 -5.22 -8.10
C TYR A 134 14.74 -5.21 -6.86
N ARG A 135 15.09 -6.38 -6.36
CA ARG A 135 16.17 -6.50 -5.40
C ARG A 135 17.50 -6.39 -6.15
N LEU A 136 18.36 -5.49 -5.73
CA LEU A 136 19.69 -5.37 -6.30
C LEU A 136 20.54 -6.59 -5.96
N ASN A 137 21.57 -6.85 -6.81
CA ASN A 137 22.55 -7.90 -6.54
C ASN A 137 23.24 -7.61 -5.19
N ARG A 138 23.62 -8.64 -4.44
CA ARG A 138 24.25 -8.54 -3.13
C ARG A 138 25.43 -7.58 -3.04
N LYS A 139 26.22 -7.45 -4.12
CA LYS A 139 27.33 -6.49 -4.16
C LYS A 139 26.88 -5.02 -4.06
N TYR A 140 25.60 -4.73 -4.20
CA TYR A 140 24.98 -3.41 -4.11
C TYR A 140 24.06 -3.27 -2.89
N ASP A 141 24.10 -4.21 -1.93
CA ASP A 141 23.24 -4.14 -0.74
C ASP A 141 23.48 -2.83 0.06
N ASP A 142 24.72 -2.35 0.06
CA ASP A 142 25.11 -1.11 0.73
C ASP A 142 25.31 0.09 -0.22
N ILE A 143 24.68 0.07 -1.40
CA ILE A 143 24.81 1.13 -2.41
C ILE A 143 24.27 2.47 -1.90
N THR A 144 23.28 2.44 -1.01
CA THR A 144 22.73 3.62 -0.32
C THR A 144 22.68 3.38 1.17
N ARG A 145 22.85 4.46 1.93
CA ARG A 145 22.72 4.48 3.40
C ARG A 145 21.34 4.94 3.84
N HIS A 146 20.69 5.75 3.01
CA HIS A 146 19.40 6.36 3.24
C HIS A 146 18.37 5.88 2.20
N LEU A 147 17.12 6.21 2.41
CA LEU A 147 16.07 6.09 1.43
C LEU A 147 16.22 7.23 0.41
N ILE A 148 16.30 6.91 -0.87
CA ILE A 148 16.53 7.89 -1.93
C ILE A 148 15.29 7.99 -2.82
N TYR A 149 14.65 9.14 -2.80
CA TYR A 149 13.47 9.43 -3.60
C TYR A 149 13.78 10.52 -4.62
N PRO A 150 13.38 10.37 -5.89
CA PRO A 150 13.33 11.49 -6.81
C PRO A 150 12.24 12.47 -6.37
N VAL A 151 12.32 13.71 -6.84
CA VAL A 151 11.21 14.65 -6.69
C VAL A 151 10.01 14.10 -7.47
N PRO A 152 8.83 13.94 -6.83
CA PRO A 152 7.65 13.45 -7.52
C PRO A 152 7.23 14.36 -8.67
N ASP A 153 6.83 13.77 -9.79
CA ASP A 153 6.15 14.48 -10.86
C ASP A 153 4.65 14.53 -10.54
N PRO A 154 4.06 15.73 -10.33
CA PRO A 154 2.63 15.85 -10.02
C PRO A 154 1.70 15.35 -11.12
N ALA A 155 2.18 15.23 -12.35
CA ALA A 155 1.42 14.70 -13.48
C ALA A 155 1.34 13.18 -13.48
N MET A 156 2.19 12.51 -12.69
CA MET A 156 2.20 11.05 -12.57
C MET A 156 1.39 10.61 -11.36
N PRO A 157 0.46 9.65 -11.51
CA PRO A 157 -0.40 9.18 -10.41
C PRO A 157 0.35 8.34 -9.37
N PHE A 158 1.61 8.00 -9.62
CA PHE A 158 2.40 7.11 -8.79
C PHE A 158 3.73 7.75 -8.39
N LEU A 159 4.30 7.26 -7.28
CA LEU A 159 5.64 7.64 -6.85
C LEU A 159 6.68 7.24 -7.88
N GLY A 160 7.68 8.09 -8.10
CA GLY A 160 8.84 7.76 -8.93
C GLY A 160 9.63 6.60 -8.35
N VAL A 161 10.34 5.90 -9.24
CA VAL A 161 11.26 4.81 -8.84
C VAL A 161 12.28 5.33 -7.84
N HIS A 162 12.39 4.66 -6.71
CA HIS A 162 13.25 5.06 -5.61
C HIS A 162 14.11 3.89 -5.10
N LEU A 163 15.15 4.20 -4.36
CA LEU A 163 16.01 3.21 -3.71
C LEU A 163 15.62 3.10 -2.24
N THR A 164 15.35 1.88 -1.81
CA THR A 164 14.99 1.59 -0.43
C THR A 164 15.96 0.58 0.16
N ARG A 165 16.67 1.00 1.22
CA ARG A 165 17.40 0.07 2.06
C ARG A 165 16.41 -0.64 2.97
N MET A 166 16.28 -1.94 2.80
CA MET A 166 15.32 -2.78 3.50
C MET A 166 15.84 -3.23 4.86
N ILE A 167 14.93 -3.55 5.79
CA ILE A 167 15.25 -4.06 7.15
C ILE A 167 16.17 -5.28 7.08
N GLY A 168 16.05 -6.12 6.06
CA GLY A 168 16.92 -7.28 5.84
C GLY A 168 18.36 -6.96 5.37
N GLY A 169 18.76 -5.67 5.33
CA GLY A 169 20.12 -5.25 4.95
C GLY A 169 20.40 -5.32 3.44
N TYR A 170 19.38 -5.30 2.61
CA TYR A 170 19.52 -5.26 1.15
C TYR A 170 18.82 -4.03 0.58
N THR A 171 19.18 -3.65 -0.65
CA THR A 171 18.56 -2.51 -1.33
C THR A 171 17.62 -2.98 -2.44
N THR A 172 16.45 -2.36 -2.50
CA THR A 172 15.48 -2.51 -3.60
C THR A 172 15.37 -1.23 -4.40
N VAL A 173 14.99 -1.38 -5.68
CA VAL A 173 14.67 -0.28 -6.59
C VAL A 173 13.28 -0.50 -7.17
N GLY A 174 12.45 0.52 -7.14
CA GLY A 174 11.04 0.49 -7.53
C GLY A 174 10.21 1.50 -6.72
N PRO A 175 8.89 1.36 -6.78
CA PRO A 175 8.14 0.47 -7.66
C PRO A 175 8.00 1.03 -9.08
N ASN A 176 7.65 0.15 -10.03
CA ASN A 176 6.84 0.54 -11.16
C ASN A 176 5.35 0.45 -10.78
N ALA A 177 4.47 0.86 -11.68
CA ALA A 177 3.03 0.72 -11.50
C ALA A 177 2.46 -0.04 -12.70
N VAL A 178 1.98 -1.25 -12.46
CA VAL A 178 1.42 -2.11 -13.50
C VAL A 178 -0.04 -2.36 -13.19
N LEU A 179 -0.94 -1.94 -14.08
CA LEU A 179 -2.34 -2.31 -14.02
C LEU A 179 -2.46 -3.83 -14.17
N THR A 180 -3.16 -4.47 -13.26
CA THR A 180 -3.40 -5.92 -13.31
C THR A 180 -4.86 -6.22 -13.63
N THR A 181 -5.11 -7.40 -14.18
CA THR A 181 -6.45 -7.86 -14.54
C THR A 181 -7.17 -8.60 -13.42
N GLY A 182 -6.71 -8.46 -12.18
CA GLY A 182 -7.35 -9.08 -11.02
C GLY A 182 -6.80 -8.54 -9.72
N ARG A 183 -7.64 -8.57 -8.69
CA ARG A 183 -7.34 -8.04 -7.36
C ARG A 183 -6.22 -8.78 -6.64
N GLU A 184 -6.05 -10.07 -6.93
CA GLU A 184 -5.03 -10.96 -6.33
C GLU A 184 -3.88 -11.30 -7.28
N ALA A 185 -3.62 -10.46 -8.29
CA ALA A 185 -2.60 -10.71 -9.32
C ALA A 185 -1.16 -10.44 -8.81
N TYR A 186 -0.79 -10.87 -7.62
CA TYR A 186 0.54 -10.64 -7.03
C TYR A 186 1.68 -11.30 -7.83
N ASN A 187 1.44 -12.50 -8.37
CA ASN A 187 2.46 -13.30 -9.07
C ASN A 187 2.22 -13.42 -10.58
N SER A 188 1.16 -12.79 -11.08
CA SER A 188 0.75 -12.84 -12.49
C SER A 188 0.30 -11.47 -12.95
N LEU A 189 0.41 -11.20 -14.26
CA LEU A 189 -0.21 -10.03 -14.89
C LEU A 189 -1.70 -10.28 -15.20
N PHE A 190 -2.07 -11.56 -15.32
CA PHE A 190 -3.41 -11.98 -15.66
C PHE A 190 -3.99 -12.78 -14.51
N SER A 191 -5.05 -12.28 -13.90
CA SER A 191 -5.95 -13.04 -13.06
C SER A 191 -7.20 -13.35 -13.89
N THR A 192 -7.76 -14.55 -13.72
CA THR A 192 -8.97 -14.99 -14.41
C THR A 192 -10.26 -14.48 -13.74
N ASP A 193 -10.19 -13.38 -13.01
CA ASP A 193 -11.39 -12.78 -12.42
C ASP A 193 -12.29 -12.25 -13.53
N ALA A 194 -13.41 -12.92 -13.74
CA ALA A 194 -14.39 -12.61 -14.80
C ALA A 194 -14.92 -11.17 -14.72
N GLU A 195 -14.84 -10.54 -13.56
CA GLU A 195 -15.24 -9.16 -13.31
C GLU A 195 -14.46 -8.14 -14.17
N TRP A 196 -13.21 -8.44 -14.51
CA TRP A 196 -12.36 -7.58 -15.34
C TRP A 196 -12.72 -7.58 -16.81
N LEU A 197 -13.27 -8.67 -17.31
CA LEU A 197 -13.74 -8.74 -18.68
C LEU A 197 -14.91 -7.76 -18.92
N HIS A 198 -15.72 -7.52 -17.89
CA HIS A 198 -16.79 -6.53 -17.94
C HIS A 198 -16.29 -5.07 -17.96
N LEU A 199 -15.19 -4.75 -17.31
CA LEU A 199 -14.62 -3.40 -17.31
C LEU A 199 -14.12 -2.98 -18.69
N PHE A 200 -13.43 -3.88 -19.39
CA PHE A 200 -12.96 -3.63 -20.76
C PHE A 200 -14.09 -3.68 -21.81
N ALA A 201 -15.16 -4.41 -21.53
CA ALA A 201 -16.30 -4.52 -22.45
C ALA A 201 -17.20 -3.28 -22.48
N HIS A 202 -17.16 -2.44 -21.45
CA HIS A 202 -18.06 -1.29 -21.31
C HIS A 202 -17.38 0.08 -21.48
N GLY A 203 -16.09 0.12 -21.83
CA GLY A 203 -15.40 1.35 -22.24
C GLY A 203 -15.24 2.43 -21.13
N ASP A 204 -15.35 2.07 -19.86
CA ASP A 204 -15.30 2.98 -18.70
C ASP A 204 -13.87 3.14 -18.12
N VAL A 205 -12.84 2.88 -18.94
CA VAL A 205 -11.41 3.05 -18.57
C VAL A 205 -10.74 4.02 -19.51
#